data_a7fd2a2d00aff6382f6ec593282a3fe0
#
_entry.id   a7fd2a2d00aff6382f6ec593282a3fe0
#
_cell.length_a   1.000
_cell.length_b   1.000
_cell.length_c   1.000
_cell.angle_alpha   90.00
_cell.angle_beta   90.00
_cell.angle_gamma   90.00
#
_symmetry.space_group_name_H-M   'P 1'
#
loop_
_entity.id
_entity.type
_entity.pdbx_description
1 polymer ?
#
loop_
_entity_poly.entity_id
_entity_poly.type
_entity_poly.pdbx_seq_one_letter_code
_entity_poly.pdbx_strand_id
1 'polypeptide(L)'
;NELARNLYHDRTNTVGVIVPTIRHPFFATLAAGLQRELSERGLRTMLCSTADSGTGEAEYVDMLRRHMMDGIVMAAYTEHAPDYWTSIGRPIVGFDCYLGEGIPSVGSDHEQGGRLIADLLIHNGSRHVAMVGGPCRQFHDLAQTPTGEAGQTESPGNTTFPTVRYYLTLERELQRAGIRCEYIEAGEVADFQGCATAMRELFDRFTDVDAVVSSDIGAACCVQEVFRRGMRVPQDVQVVAYDGTYLTDMAGLRLTAVCQDFDALAGTAVARMTDAIEGRPVDSAGDVIPVSLREADTTRR
;
A
#
# COMPACT_ATOMS: atom_id res chain seq x y z
N ASN A 1 28.40 20.65 21.22
CA ASN A 1 27.72 21.26 20.07
C ASN A 1 27.43 20.15 19.04
N GLU A 2 26.17 19.71 18.95
CA GLU A 2 25.74 18.62 18.04
C GLU A 2 26.12 18.92 16.58
N LEU A 3 26.01 20.17 16.16
CA LEU A 3 26.41 20.62 14.81
C LEU A 3 27.86 20.35 14.50
N ALA A 4 28.76 20.58 15.46
CA ALA A 4 30.20 20.34 15.28
C ALA A 4 30.51 18.83 15.26
N ARG A 5 29.74 18.02 16.01
CA ARG A 5 29.91 16.56 16.05
C ARG A 5 29.36 15.92 14.78
N ASN A 6 28.25 16.43 14.23
CA ASN A 6 27.66 15.99 12.97
C ASN A 6 28.56 16.33 11.77
N LEU A 7 29.22 17.51 11.77
CA LEU A 7 30.24 17.87 10.78
C LEU A 7 31.47 16.95 10.82
N TYR A 8 31.79 16.37 11.98
CA TYR A 8 32.95 15.49 12.12
C TYR A 8 32.67 14.06 11.66
N HIS A 9 31.37 13.64 11.64
CA HIS A 9 30.94 12.29 11.28
C HIS A 9 30.17 12.19 9.97
N ASP A 10 29.98 13.32 9.26
CA ASP A 10 29.19 13.40 8.02
C ASP A 10 27.77 12.80 8.15
N ARG A 11 27.16 12.93 9.35
CA ARG A 11 25.84 12.39 9.69
C ARG A 11 24.93 13.46 10.25
N THR A 12 23.67 13.46 9.77
CA THR A 12 22.61 14.38 10.25
C THR A 12 21.74 13.73 11.33
N ASN A 13 21.81 12.41 11.48
CA ASN A 13 20.90 11.57 12.26
C ASN A 13 19.43 11.82 11.87
N THR A 14 19.18 12.09 10.60
CA THR A 14 17.84 12.36 10.08
C THR A 14 17.55 11.45 8.89
N VAL A 15 16.37 10.82 8.91
CA VAL A 15 15.87 9.97 7.82
C VAL A 15 14.58 10.59 7.27
N GLY A 16 14.53 10.76 5.95
CA GLY A 16 13.32 11.15 5.24
C GLY A 16 12.35 9.98 5.14
N VAL A 17 11.08 10.23 5.42
CA VAL A 17 9.98 9.31 5.16
C VAL A 17 9.07 9.97 4.14
N ILE A 18 9.11 9.49 2.90
CA ILE A 18 8.37 10.09 1.79
C ILE A 18 7.13 9.26 1.51
N VAL A 19 5.97 9.88 1.67
CA VAL A 19 4.65 9.27 1.43
C VAL A 19 3.84 10.12 0.45
N PRO A 20 2.85 9.55 -0.26
CA PRO A 20 2.00 10.33 -1.13
C PRO A 20 1.18 11.38 -0.35
N THR A 21 0.55 10.98 0.74
CA THR A 21 -0.27 11.86 1.60
C THR A 21 -0.35 11.31 3.02
N ILE A 22 -0.20 12.19 4.01
CA ILE A 22 -0.40 11.83 5.42
C ILE A 22 -1.88 11.81 5.84
N ARG A 23 -2.79 12.20 4.96
CA ARG A 23 -4.23 12.19 5.22
C ARG A 23 -4.83 10.79 5.05
N HIS A 24 -4.15 9.89 4.33
CA HIS A 24 -4.60 8.51 4.17
C HIS A 24 -4.23 7.69 5.41
N PRO A 25 -5.19 6.95 6.04
CA PRO A 25 -4.95 6.21 7.28
C PRO A 25 -3.77 5.23 7.20
N PHE A 26 -3.58 4.56 6.07
CA PHE A 26 -2.44 3.68 5.84
C PHE A 26 -1.11 4.42 6.01
N PHE A 27 -0.90 5.51 5.26
CA PHE A 27 0.37 6.24 5.30
C PHE A 27 0.57 6.96 6.63
N ALA A 28 -0.51 7.44 7.27
CA ALA A 28 -0.42 8.02 8.62
C ALA A 28 0.03 6.97 9.65
N THR A 29 -0.54 5.77 9.61
CA THR A 29 -0.18 4.66 10.51
C THR A 29 1.24 4.19 10.27
N LEU A 30 1.63 4.01 9.00
CA LEU A 30 3.00 3.64 8.62
C LEU A 30 4.01 4.70 9.08
N ALA A 31 3.75 5.98 8.81
CA ALA A 31 4.65 7.06 9.20
C ALA A 31 4.83 7.15 10.72
N ALA A 32 3.77 6.95 11.50
CA ALA A 32 3.85 6.89 12.96
C ALA A 32 4.71 5.72 13.44
N GLY A 33 4.57 4.53 12.84
CA GLY A 33 5.41 3.36 13.13
C GLY A 33 6.88 3.61 12.79
N LEU A 34 7.16 4.12 11.60
CA LEU A 34 8.53 4.46 11.17
C LEU A 34 9.17 5.51 12.08
N GLN A 35 8.42 6.54 12.47
CA GLN A 35 8.92 7.58 13.37
C GLN A 35 9.28 7.00 14.75
N ARG A 36 8.46 6.12 15.30
CA ARG A 36 8.75 5.44 16.56
C ARG A 36 10.03 4.62 16.46
N GLU A 37 10.13 3.75 15.46
CA GLU A 37 11.28 2.86 15.25
C GLU A 37 12.59 3.63 15.00
N LEU A 38 12.55 4.73 14.23
CA LEU A 38 13.68 5.62 14.02
C LEU A 38 14.11 6.30 15.32
N SER A 39 13.14 6.80 16.11
CA SER A 39 13.40 7.47 17.38
C SER A 39 14.08 6.55 18.40
N GLU A 40 13.68 5.27 18.47
CA GLU A 40 14.29 4.26 19.33
C GLU A 40 15.76 4.00 18.99
N ARG A 41 16.16 4.28 17.75
CA ARG A 41 17.55 4.17 17.26
C ARG A 41 18.30 5.50 17.28
N GLY A 42 17.72 6.54 17.89
CA GLY A 42 18.32 7.88 17.98
C GLY A 42 18.33 8.67 16.66
N LEU A 43 17.50 8.25 15.69
CA LEU A 43 17.32 8.93 14.41
C LEU A 43 16.10 9.83 14.44
N ARG A 44 16.17 10.98 13.80
CA ARG A 44 15.06 11.91 13.61
C ARG A 44 14.34 11.61 12.29
N THR A 45 13.04 11.80 12.27
CA THR A 45 12.22 11.65 11.08
C THR A 45 11.95 13.00 10.43
N MET A 46 12.21 13.13 9.14
CA MET A 46 11.69 14.20 8.31
C MET A 46 10.54 13.62 7.48
N LEU A 47 9.30 13.94 7.85
CA LEU A 47 8.12 13.46 7.13
C LEU A 47 7.85 14.34 5.91
N CYS A 48 7.76 13.72 4.75
CA CYS A 48 7.60 14.35 3.45
C CYS A 48 6.34 13.82 2.77
N SER A 49 5.37 14.69 2.50
CA SER A 49 4.10 14.33 1.86
C SER A 49 4.01 15.00 0.48
N THR A 50 4.11 14.21 -0.59
CA THR A 50 4.28 14.76 -1.95
C THR A 50 3.01 15.35 -2.54
N ALA A 51 1.82 14.83 -2.16
CA ALA A 51 0.54 15.35 -2.65
C ALA A 51 -0.04 16.47 -1.75
N ASP A 52 0.41 16.58 -0.49
CA ASP A 52 -0.09 17.58 0.45
C ASP A 52 0.73 18.88 0.45
N SER A 53 1.86 18.91 -0.25
CA SER A 53 2.75 20.06 -0.36
C SER A 53 3.07 20.36 -1.82
N GLY A 54 3.54 21.59 -2.10
CA GLY A 54 4.08 21.93 -3.42
C GLY A 54 5.46 21.33 -3.69
N THR A 55 6.06 20.65 -2.71
CA THR A 55 7.39 20.06 -2.79
C THR A 55 7.29 18.66 -3.38
N GLY A 56 7.87 18.49 -4.55
CA GLY A 56 7.89 17.19 -5.23
C GLY A 56 8.99 16.26 -4.69
N GLU A 57 8.90 14.99 -5.07
CA GLU A 57 9.86 13.93 -4.72
C GLU A 57 11.30 14.32 -5.05
N ALA A 58 11.54 14.94 -6.21
CA ALA A 58 12.88 15.33 -6.67
C ALA A 58 13.60 16.27 -5.70
N GLU A 59 12.88 17.17 -5.02
CA GLU A 59 13.48 18.08 -4.04
C GLU A 59 13.95 17.33 -2.78
N TYR A 60 13.17 16.34 -2.31
CA TYR A 60 13.59 15.50 -1.18
C TYR A 60 14.80 14.62 -1.53
N VAL A 61 14.84 14.10 -2.75
CA VAL A 61 16.02 13.37 -3.26
C VAL A 61 17.24 14.29 -3.34
N ASP A 62 17.06 15.55 -3.76
CA ASP A 62 18.17 16.53 -3.78
C ASP A 62 18.67 16.86 -2.36
N MET A 63 17.77 16.96 -1.38
CA MET A 63 18.15 17.10 0.03
C MET A 63 19.01 15.92 0.51
N LEU A 64 18.67 14.68 0.11
CA LEU A 64 19.48 13.49 0.41
C LEU A 64 20.86 13.59 -0.24
N ARG A 65 20.94 13.96 -1.53
CA ARG A 65 22.18 14.15 -2.25
C ARG A 65 23.09 15.21 -1.62
N ARG A 66 22.50 16.27 -1.05
CA ARG A 66 23.21 17.36 -0.34
C ARG A 66 23.55 17.03 1.11
N HIS A 67 23.44 15.78 1.54
CA HIS A 67 23.74 15.36 2.91
C HIS A 67 22.90 16.09 3.99
N MET A 68 21.68 16.51 3.64
CA MET A 68 20.73 17.08 4.60
C MET A 68 19.95 15.99 5.35
N MET A 69 20.00 14.74 4.84
CA MET A 69 19.46 13.52 5.43
C MET A 69 20.45 12.38 5.23
N ASP A 70 20.44 11.38 6.12
CA ASP A 70 21.30 10.22 6.04
C ASP A 70 20.70 9.11 5.16
N GLY A 71 19.39 9.09 4.99
CA GLY A 71 18.70 8.14 4.14
C GLY A 71 17.22 8.51 3.92
N ILE A 72 16.55 7.76 3.04
CA ILE A 72 15.13 7.93 2.72
C ILE A 72 14.43 6.58 2.72
N VAL A 73 13.28 6.50 3.44
CA VAL A 73 12.26 5.46 3.23
C VAL A 73 11.25 6.00 2.23
N MET A 74 11.16 5.36 1.07
CA MET A 74 10.32 5.79 -0.05
C MET A 74 9.05 4.95 -0.10
N ALA A 75 7.92 5.54 0.25
CA ALA A 75 6.58 4.94 0.14
C ALA A 75 5.67 5.68 -0.86
N ALA A 76 6.22 6.60 -1.62
CA ALA A 76 5.55 7.20 -2.78
C ALA A 76 6.07 6.54 -4.06
N TYR A 77 5.22 6.41 -5.06
CA TYR A 77 5.65 5.91 -6.37
C TYR A 77 5.58 7.02 -7.40
N THR A 78 6.71 7.25 -8.06
CA THR A 78 6.82 8.09 -9.25
C THR A 78 7.64 7.33 -10.29
N GLU A 79 7.17 7.31 -11.52
CA GLU A 79 7.86 6.63 -12.61
C GLU A 79 9.16 7.38 -12.96
N HIS A 80 10.26 6.65 -12.99
CA HIS A 80 11.59 7.17 -13.31
C HIS A 80 12.32 6.25 -14.29
N ALA A 81 13.43 6.75 -14.85
CA ALA A 81 14.35 5.91 -15.60
C ALA A 81 14.89 4.76 -14.70
N PRO A 82 15.17 3.58 -15.26
CA PRO A 82 15.52 2.38 -14.48
C PRO A 82 16.70 2.54 -13.50
N ASP A 83 17.65 3.43 -13.82
CA ASP A 83 18.84 3.69 -13.02
C ASP A 83 18.73 4.91 -12.08
N TYR A 84 17.57 5.57 -12.06
CA TYR A 84 17.40 6.81 -11.29
C TYR A 84 17.74 6.62 -9.81
N TRP A 85 17.13 5.64 -9.16
CA TRP A 85 17.31 5.41 -7.72
C TRP A 85 18.70 4.86 -7.38
N THR A 86 19.19 3.93 -8.19
CA THR A 86 20.50 3.30 -7.99
C THR A 86 21.64 4.29 -8.19
N SER A 87 21.46 5.30 -9.06
CA SER A 87 22.46 6.34 -9.34
C SER A 87 22.62 7.36 -8.19
N ILE A 88 21.69 7.39 -7.23
CA ILE A 88 21.75 8.35 -6.11
C ILE A 88 22.94 8.04 -5.18
N GLY A 89 23.29 6.76 -5.01
CA GLY A 89 24.45 6.34 -4.21
C GLY A 89 24.32 6.67 -2.72
N ARG A 90 23.11 6.79 -2.20
CA ARG A 90 22.79 7.10 -0.80
C ARG A 90 21.82 6.06 -0.23
N PRO A 91 21.75 5.87 1.10
CA PRO A 91 20.80 4.94 1.70
C PRO A 91 19.36 5.22 1.33
N ILE A 92 18.73 4.26 0.66
CA ILE A 92 17.30 4.28 0.30
C ILE A 92 16.71 2.92 0.62
N VAL A 93 15.49 2.90 1.15
CA VAL A 93 14.66 1.71 1.33
C VAL A 93 13.33 1.94 0.61
N GLY A 94 12.97 1.06 -0.31
CA GLY A 94 11.65 1.05 -0.96
C GLY A 94 10.61 0.44 -0.02
N PHE A 95 9.47 1.08 0.12
CA PHE A 95 8.32 0.53 0.83
C PHE A 95 7.22 0.20 -0.18
N ASP A 96 6.87 -1.08 -0.29
CA ASP A 96 5.95 -1.62 -1.30
C ASP A 96 6.30 -1.22 -2.74
N CYS A 97 7.55 -0.87 -2.99
CA CYS A 97 8.02 -0.54 -4.33
C CYS A 97 9.43 -1.10 -4.57
N TYR A 98 9.67 -1.54 -5.80
CA TYR A 98 10.99 -1.92 -6.27
C TYR A 98 11.69 -0.70 -6.89
N LEU A 99 12.80 -0.28 -6.34
CA LEU A 99 13.55 0.91 -6.77
C LEU A 99 14.82 0.58 -7.55
N GLY A 100 15.11 -0.70 -7.76
CA GLY A 100 16.28 -1.16 -8.51
C GLY A 100 17.16 -2.13 -7.73
N GLU A 101 18.07 -2.77 -8.46
CA GLU A 101 19.01 -3.74 -7.88
C GLU A 101 19.90 -3.09 -6.81
N GLY A 102 20.10 -3.76 -5.69
CA GLY A 102 20.90 -3.26 -4.57
C GLY A 102 20.17 -2.31 -3.62
N ILE A 103 18.93 -1.93 -3.90
CA ILE A 103 18.09 -1.13 -2.99
C ILE A 103 17.14 -2.09 -2.26
N PRO A 104 17.20 -2.17 -0.91
CA PRO A 104 16.31 -3.03 -0.16
C PRO A 104 14.86 -2.54 -0.28
N SER A 105 13.92 -3.47 -0.32
CA SER A 105 12.49 -3.19 -0.29
C SER A 105 11.82 -3.94 0.85
N VAL A 106 10.78 -3.36 1.42
CA VAL A 106 9.94 -3.97 2.46
C VAL A 106 8.49 -3.76 2.07
N GLY A 107 7.69 -4.79 2.15
CA GLY A 107 6.28 -4.70 1.82
C GLY A 107 5.46 -5.86 2.37
N SER A 108 4.14 -5.78 2.22
CA SER A 108 3.24 -6.84 2.66
C SER A 108 3.08 -7.93 1.60
N ASP A 109 2.72 -9.15 2.05
CA ASP A 109 2.31 -10.24 1.15
C ASP A 109 0.91 -9.96 0.58
N HIS A 110 0.87 -9.14 -0.46
CA HIS A 110 -0.38 -8.76 -1.12
C HIS A 110 -1.03 -9.92 -1.88
N GLU A 111 -0.27 -10.92 -2.30
CA GLU A 111 -0.83 -12.13 -2.87
C GLU A 111 -1.57 -12.96 -1.81
N GLN A 112 -0.96 -13.10 -0.63
CA GLN A 112 -1.65 -13.72 0.52
C GLN A 112 -2.94 -12.94 0.84
N GLY A 113 -2.89 -11.60 0.84
CA GLY A 113 -4.07 -10.77 1.07
C GLY A 113 -5.19 -11.04 0.07
N GLY A 114 -4.86 -11.11 -1.22
CA GLY A 114 -5.82 -11.46 -2.28
C GLY A 114 -6.43 -12.85 -2.10
N ARG A 115 -5.62 -13.86 -1.72
CA ARG A 115 -6.10 -15.22 -1.43
C ARG A 115 -7.04 -15.25 -0.22
N LEU A 116 -6.69 -14.59 0.88
CA LEU A 116 -7.52 -14.54 2.08
C LEU A 116 -8.90 -13.94 1.81
N ILE A 117 -8.97 -12.87 1.00
CA ILE A 117 -10.25 -12.27 0.60
C ILE A 117 -11.04 -13.22 -0.30
N ALA A 118 -10.39 -13.83 -1.28
CA ALA A 118 -11.05 -14.77 -2.18
C ALA A 118 -11.67 -15.95 -1.41
N ASP A 119 -10.89 -16.58 -0.54
CA ASP A 119 -11.35 -17.73 0.27
C ASP A 119 -12.55 -17.34 1.14
N LEU A 120 -12.51 -16.16 1.79
CA LEU A 120 -13.63 -15.65 2.58
C LEU A 120 -14.89 -15.46 1.74
N LEU A 121 -14.79 -14.76 0.60
CA LEU A 121 -15.96 -14.43 -0.22
C LEU A 121 -16.53 -15.65 -0.94
N ILE A 122 -15.69 -16.60 -1.34
CA ILE A 122 -16.11 -17.90 -1.90
C ILE A 122 -16.86 -18.70 -0.82
N HIS A 123 -16.28 -18.80 0.38
CA HIS A 123 -16.91 -19.51 1.50
C HIS A 123 -18.28 -18.91 1.86
N ASN A 124 -18.37 -17.58 1.84
CA ASN A 124 -19.59 -16.84 2.16
C ASN A 124 -20.61 -16.80 1.00
N GLY A 125 -20.34 -17.49 -0.11
CA GLY A 125 -21.25 -17.65 -1.23
C GLY A 125 -21.49 -16.37 -2.04
N SER A 126 -20.50 -15.49 -2.15
CA SER A 126 -20.56 -14.33 -3.06
C SER A 126 -20.62 -14.80 -4.51
N ARG A 127 -21.30 -14.04 -5.36
CA ARG A 127 -21.49 -14.34 -6.78
C ARG A 127 -21.01 -13.22 -7.70
N HIS A 128 -21.00 -12.00 -7.21
CA HIS A 128 -20.55 -10.84 -7.97
C HIS A 128 -19.78 -9.89 -7.05
N VAL A 129 -18.48 -9.89 -7.18
CA VAL A 129 -17.55 -9.09 -6.37
C VAL A 129 -17.08 -7.88 -7.17
N ALA A 130 -17.10 -6.71 -6.55
CA ALA A 130 -16.45 -5.54 -7.10
C ALA A 130 -15.25 -5.13 -6.26
N MET A 131 -14.14 -4.80 -6.90
CA MET A 131 -13.03 -4.14 -6.28
C MET A 131 -12.99 -2.67 -6.69
N VAL A 132 -12.88 -1.78 -5.70
CA VAL A 132 -12.75 -0.35 -5.92
C VAL A 132 -11.37 0.09 -5.46
N GLY A 133 -10.55 0.59 -6.38
CA GLY A 133 -9.14 0.86 -6.12
C GLY A 133 -8.57 2.04 -6.90
N GLY A 134 -7.26 2.13 -6.96
CA GLY A 134 -6.52 3.20 -7.62
C GLY A 134 -6.75 3.28 -9.14
N PRO A 135 -6.08 4.22 -9.82
CA PRO A 135 -6.30 4.42 -11.26
C PRO A 135 -5.86 3.21 -12.09
N CYS A 136 -6.64 2.91 -13.15
CA CYS A 136 -6.39 1.79 -14.06
C CYS A 136 -5.00 1.83 -14.73
N ARG A 137 -4.36 3.00 -14.80
CA ARG A 137 -2.98 3.12 -15.31
C ARG A 137 -1.96 2.30 -14.47
N GLN A 138 -2.25 2.01 -13.22
CA GLN A 138 -1.41 1.16 -12.37
C GLN A 138 -1.23 -0.25 -12.93
N PHE A 139 -2.16 -0.72 -13.78
CA PHE A 139 -2.07 -2.03 -14.43
C PHE A 139 -1.14 -2.04 -15.66
N HIS A 140 -0.67 -0.87 -16.13
CA HIS A 140 0.20 -0.79 -17.31
C HIS A 140 1.60 -1.33 -17.05
N ASP A 141 2.07 -1.38 -15.80
CA ASP A 141 3.35 -1.98 -15.43
C ASP A 141 3.44 -3.45 -15.84
N LEU A 142 2.30 -4.15 -15.90
CA LEU A 142 2.22 -5.55 -16.32
C LEU A 142 2.50 -5.74 -17.81
N ALA A 143 2.23 -4.71 -18.62
CA ALA A 143 2.43 -4.77 -20.09
C ALA A 143 3.91 -4.55 -20.51
N GLN A 144 4.76 -4.08 -19.61
CA GLN A 144 6.16 -3.77 -19.87
C GLN A 144 7.12 -4.89 -19.46
N THR A 145 6.64 -5.94 -18.79
CA THR A 145 7.47 -7.10 -18.47
C THR A 145 7.68 -7.93 -19.73
N PRO A 146 8.94 -8.25 -20.13
CA PRO A 146 9.20 -9.11 -21.29
C PRO A 146 8.52 -10.47 -21.06
N THR A 147 7.61 -10.84 -21.93
CA THR A 147 6.98 -12.16 -21.93
C THR A 147 8.05 -13.22 -22.12
N GLY A 148 8.48 -13.85 -21.04
CA GLY A 148 9.18 -15.13 -21.09
C GLY A 148 8.21 -16.17 -21.63
N GLU A 149 8.71 -17.01 -22.54
CA GLU A 149 8.07 -18.06 -23.34
C GLU A 149 6.61 -18.40 -23.00
N ALA A 150 5.77 -18.35 -24.03
CA ALA A 150 4.34 -18.59 -24.00
C ALA A 150 3.95 -19.82 -23.15
N GLY A 151 3.31 -19.60 -22.02
CA GLY A 151 2.69 -20.68 -21.26
C GLY A 151 2.77 -20.61 -19.73
N GLN A 152 3.53 -19.70 -19.15
CA GLN A 152 3.52 -19.48 -17.70
C GLN A 152 2.81 -18.15 -17.40
N THR A 153 1.64 -18.23 -16.78
CA THR A 153 0.96 -17.09 -16.16
C THR A 153 1.93 -16.46 -15.17
N GLU A 154 2.43 -15.28 -15.52
CA GLU A 154 3.38 -14.54 -14.70
C GLU A 154 2.81 -14.30 -13.30
N SER A 155 3.63 -14.57 -12.30
CA SER A 155 3.29 -14.23 -10.92
C SER A 155 3.05 -12.72 -10.81
N PRO A 156 2.03 -12.25 -10.05
CA PRO A 156 1.79 -10.83 -9.80
C PRO A 156 2.98 -10.08 -9.18
N GLY A 157 4.07 -10.77 -8.90
CA GLY A 157 5.24 -10.25 -8.20
C GLY A 157 6.06 -9.17 -8.91
N ASN A 158 5.79 -8.90 -10.19
CA ASN A 158 6.59 -7.92 -10.95
C ASN A 158 6.00 -6.49 -10.96
N THR A 159 4.78 -6.29 -10.46
CA THR A 159 4.23 -4.94 -10.31
C THR A 159 4.61 -4.34 -8.98
N THR A 160 4.91 -3.04 -8.98
CA THR A 160 5.24 -2.27 -7.78
C THR A 160 3.98 -1.76 -7.05
N PHE A 161 2.80 -1.88 -7.65
CA PHE A 161 1.55 -1.38 -7.06
C PHE A 161 0.87 -2.44 -6.19
N PRO A 162 0.77 -2.22 -4.86
CA PRO A 162 0.14 -3.15 -3.92
C PRO A 162 -1.29 -3.53 -4.31
N THR A 163 -2.09 -2.52 -4.68
CA THR A 163 -3.48 -2.69 -5.12
C THR A 163 -3.58 -3.67 -6.29
N VAL A 164 -2.70 -3.56 -7.27
CA VAL A 164 -2.69 -4.46 -8.43
C VAL A 164 -2.35 -5.89 -8.01
N ARG A 165 -1.36 -6.08 -7.13
CA ARG A 165 -0.92 -7.41 -6.69
C ARG A 165 -2.03 -8.20 -6.00
N TYR A 166 -2.74 -7.61 -5.03
CA TYR A 166 -3.81 -8.35 -4.37
C TYR A 166 -5.06 -8.46 -5.25
N TYR A 167 -5.36 -7.47 -6.11
CA TYR A 167 -6.46 -7.53 -7.05
C TYR A 167 -6.31 -8.68 -8.05
N LEU A 168 -5.17 -8.80 -8.72
CA LEU A 168 -4.95 -9.86 -9.71
C LEU A 168 -5.05 -11.26 -9.08
N THR A 169 -4.56 -11.40 -7.85
CA THR A 169 -4.71 -12.65 -7.11
C THR A 169 -6.17 -12.92 -6.77
N LEU A 170 -6.88 -11.93 -6.23
CA LEU A 170 -8.31 -12.01 -5.93
C LEU A 170 -9.12 -12.37 -7.18
N GLU A 171 -8.94 -11.63 -8.27
CA GLU A 171 -9.63 -11.87 -9.54
C GLU A 171 -9.42 -13.30 -10.04
N ARG A 172 -8.17 -13.77 -10.07
CA ARG A 172 -7.83 -15.13 -10.51
C ARG A 172 -8.54 -16.21 -9.68
N GLU A 173 -8.54 -16.09 -8.35
CA GLU A 173 -9.17 -17.07 -7.48
C GLU A 173 -10.71 -17.04 -7.59
N LEU A 174 -11.30 -15.85 -7.72
CA LEU A 174 -12.75 -15.71 -7.94
C LEU A 174 -13.18 -16.28 -9.29
N GLN A 175 -12.41 -16.03 -10.36
CA GLN A 175 -12.68 -16.60 -11.69
C GLN A 175 -12.63 -18.13 -11.68
N ARG A 176 -11.66 -18.71 -10.97
CA ARG A 176 -11.56 -20.19 -10.80
C ARG A 176 -12.80 -20.76 -10.09
N ALA A 177 -13.41 -20.00 -9.19
CA ALA A 177 -14.63 -20.35 -8.50
C ALA A 177 -15.91 -20.02 -9.30
N GLY A 178 -15.78 -19.45 -10.51
CA GLY A 178 -16.93 -19.05 -11.34
C GLY A 178 -17.64 -17.78 -10.83
N ILE A 179 -16.98 -16.97 -10.03
CA ILE A 179 -17.50 -15.73 -9.45
C ILE A 179 -17.11 -14.55 -10.34
N ARG A 180 -18.06 -13.67 -10.63
CA ARG A 180 -17.81 -12.45 -11.39
C ARG A 180 -17.00 -11.46 -10.55
N CYS A 181 -16.01 -10.81 -11.17
CA CYS A 181 -15.21 -9.78 -10.53
C CYS A 181 -15.07 -8.56 -11.43
N GLU A 182 -15.36 -7.38 -10.90
CA GLU A 182 -15.28 -6.11 -11.61
C GLU A 182 -14.27 -5.18 -10.90
N TYR A 183 -13.53 -4.39 -11.68
CA TYR A 183 -12.70 -3.33 -11.16
C TYR A 183 -13.29 -1.95 -11.44
N ILE A 184 -13.37 -1.13 -10.40
CA ILE A 184 -13.87 0.25 -10.47
C ILE A 184 -12.77 1.20 -10.00
N GLU A 185 -12.45 2.16 -10.84
CA GLU A 185 -11.44 3.18 -10.52
C GLU A 185 -11.99 4.22 -9.55
N ALA A 186 -11.30 4.45 -8.42
CA ALA A 186 -11.61 5.48 -7.44
C ALA A 186 -10.72 6.73 -7.55
N GLY A 187 -9.76 6.73 -8.48
CA GLY A 187 -8.80 7.82 -8.65
C GLY A 187 -7.54 7.68 -7.81
N GLU A 188 -6.80 8.77 -7.67
CA GLU A 188 -5.52 8.80 -6.94
C GLU A 188 -5.72 8.64 -5.43
N VAL A 189 -4.69 8.15 -4.76
CA VAL A 189 -4.71 7.89 -3.31
C VAL A 189 -5.01 9.15 -2.46
N ALA A 190 -4.74 10.33 -2.97
CA ALA A 190 -5.06 11.61 -2.34
C ALA A 190 -6.47 12.14 -2.67
N ASP A 191 -7.20 11.48 -3.58
CA ASP A 191 -8.58 11.85 -3.94
C ASP A 191 -9.60 11.12 -3.08
N PHE A 192 -9.89 11.67 -1.91
CA PHE A 192 -10.86 11.08 -0.98
C PHE A 192 -12.32 11.17 -1.46
N GLN A 193 -12.64 12.05 -2.42
CA GLN A 193 -13.97 12.13 -3.03
C GLN A 193 -14.17 11.05 -4.09
N GLY A 194 -13.08 10.61 -4.71
CA GLY A 194 -13.09 9.55 -5.73
C GLY A 194 -13.72 8.26 -5.21
N CYS A 195 -13.39 7.83 -3.99
CA CYS A 195 -13.99 6.63 -3.39
C CYS A 195 -15.51 6.72 -3.28
N ALA A 196 -16.05 7.84 -2.78
CA ALA A 196 -17.50 8.01 -2.65
C ALA A 196 -18.19 8.09 -4.00
N THR A 197 -17.55 8.68 -5.01
CA THR A 197 -18.06 8.74 -6.39
C THR A 197 -18.05 7.34 -7.00
N ALA A 198 -16.96 6.62 -6.91
CA ALA A 198 -16.82 5.26 -7.43
C ALA A 198 -17.86 4.29 -6.84
N MET A 199 -18.16 4.41 -5.53
CA MET A 199 -19.20 3.59 -4.89
C MET A 199 -20.60 3.88 -5.43
N ARG A 200 -20.93 5.16 -5.71
CA ARG A 200 -22.21 5.49 -6.36
C ARG A 200 -22.30 4.91 -7.76
N GLU A 201 -21.27 5.12 -8.58
CA GLU A 201 -21.21 4.59 -9.94
C GLU A 201 -21.28 3.07 -9.98
N LEU A 202 -20.60 2.39 -9.04
CA LEU A 202 -20.65 0.93 -8.90
C LEU A 202 -22.09 0.43 -8.79
N PHE A 203 -22.83 0.92 -7.80
CA PHE A 203 -24.19 0.47 -7.54
C PHE A 203 -25.25 1.03 -8.53
N ASP A 204 -24.91 2.04 -9.30
CA ASP A 204 -25.74 2.49 -10.43
C ASP A 204 -25.57 1.58 -11.66
N ARG A 205 -24.37 1.01 -11.85
CA ARG A 205 -24.04 0.12 -12.98
C ARG A 205 -24.41 -1.35 -12.72
N PHE A 206 -24.21 -1.80 -11.48
CA PHE A 206 -24.33 -3.21 -11.12
C PHE A 206 -25.26 -3.37 -9.93
N THR A 207 -26.48 -3.80 -10.20
CA THR A 207 -27.52 -3.98 -9.16
C THR A 207 -27.41 -5.33 -8.43
N ASP A 208 -26.56 -6.23 -8.89
CA ASP A 208 -26.35 -7.59 -8.40
C ASP A 208 -25.01 -7.82 -7.72
N VAL A 209 -24.23 -6.76 -7.50
CA VAL A 209 -23.00 -6.84 -6.70
C VAL A 209 -23.34 -7.16 -5.25
N ASP A 210 -22.79 -8.26 -4.75
CA ASP A 210 -23.04 -8.77 -3.39
C ASP A 210 -21.81 -8.75 -2.47
N ALA A 211 -20.65 -8.31 -2.99
CA ALA A 211 -19.47 -8.02 -2.19
C ALA A 211 -18.61 -6.91 -2.80
N VAL A 212 -18.02 -6.07 -1.94
CA VAL A 212 -17.11 -5.00 -2.35
C VAL A 212 -15.82 -5.10 -1.54
N VAL A 213 -14.68 -4.97 -2.25
CA VAL A 213 -13.34 -4.94 -1.68
C VAL A 213 -12.70 -3.60 -2.00
N SER A 214 -12.15 -2.91 -1.00
CA SER A 214 -11.46 -1.63 -1.19
C SER A 214 -10.51 -1.34 -0.03
N SER A 215 -9.73 -0.25 -0.13
CA SER A 215 -9.00 0.29 1.03
C SER A 215 -9.94 0.58 2.20
N ASP A 216 -9.41 0.81 3.39
CA ASP A 216 -10.22 1.13 4.57
C ASP A 216 -11.17 2.32 4.32
N ILE A 217 -10.69 3.36 3.61
CA ILE A 217 -11.52 4.53 3.23
C ILE A 217 -12.61 4.11 2.26
N GLY A 218 -12.26 3.37 1.21
CA GLY A 218 -13.23 2.92 0.23
C GLY A 218 -14.28 1.99 0.85
N ALA A 219 -13.88 1.08 1.74
CA ALA A 219 -14.80 0.21 2.47
C ALA A 219 -15.77 1.01 3.37
N ALA A 220 -15.28 2.05 4.06
CA ALA A 220 -16.13 2.95 4.83
C ALA A 220 -17.12 3.71 3.93
N CYS A 221 -16.68 4.21 2.76
CA CYS A 221 -17.55 4.84 1.76
C CYS A 221 -18.60 3.85 1.22
N CYS A 222 -18.22 2.58 1.03
CA CYS A 222 -19.14 1.53 0.60
C CYS A 222 -20.27 1.31 1.62
N VAL A 223 -19.93 1.16 2.90
CA VAL A 223 -20.92 1.00 3.99
C VAL A 223 -21.90 2.17 4.00
N GLN A 224 -21.41 3.41 3.86
CA GLN A 224 -22.26 4.60 3.81
C GLN A 224 -23.19 4.58 2.59
N GLU A 225 -22.69 4.21 1.42
CA GLU A 225 -23.49 4.17 0.19
C GLU A 225 -24.55 3.07 0.22
N VAL A 226 -24.21 1.88 0.76
CA VAL A 226 -25.16 0.75 0.96
C VAL A 226 -26.31 1.20 1.87
N PHE A 227 -25.99 1.86 3.00
CA PHE A 227 -27.03 2.36 3.90
C PHE A 227 -27.87 3.48 3.28
N ARG A 228 -27.25 4.38 2.49
CA ARG A 228 -27.98 5.44 1.76
C ARG A 228 -29.00 4.87 0.78
N ARG A 229 -28.72 3.70 0.20
CA ARG A 229 -29.63 2.96 -0.69
C ARG A 229 -30.67 2.10 0.06
N GLY A 230 -30.66 2.10 1.38
CA GLY A 230 -31.57 1.27 2.18
C GLY A 230 -31.23 -0.23 2.14
N MET A 231 -30.02 -0.57 1.69
CA MET A 231 -29.51 -1.94 1.67
C MET A 231 -28.82 -2.27 3.02
N ARG A 232 -28.59 -3.55 3.25
CA ARG A 232 -28.02 -4.07 4.51
C ARG A 232 -26.62 -4.62 4.33
N VAL A 233 -25.74 -4.33 5.27
CA VAL A 233 -24.43 -4.95 5.42
C VAL A 233 -24.49 -5.91 6.61
N PRO A 234 -24.09 -7.17 6.47
CA PRO A 234 -23.56 -7.86 5.29
C PRO A 234 -24.61 -8.61 4.46
N GLN A 235 -25.92 -8.50 4.77
CA GLN A 235 -26.94 -9.37 4.20
C GLN A 235 -27.11 -9.18 2.68
N ASP A 236 -27.17 -7.92 2.23
CA ASP A 236 -27.33 -7.58 0.82
C ASP A 236 -25.97 -7.38 0.14
N VAL A 237 -25.02 -6.73 0.83
CA VAL A 237 -23.66 -6.50 0.35
C VAL A 237 -22.66 -6.77 1.46
N GLN A 238 -21.69 -7.63 1.19
CA GLN A 238 -20.52 -7.82 2.04
C GLN A 238 -19.46 -6.73 1.73
N VAL A 239 -18.73 -6.28 2.74
CA VAL A 239 -17.67 -5.29 2.56
C VAL A 239 -16.40 -5.77 3.23
N VAL A 240 -15.30 -5.82 2.46
CA VAL A 240 -13.97 -6.18 2.95
C VAL A 240 -13.04 -5.00 2.74
N ALA A 241 -12.41 -4.57 3.82
CA ALA A 241 -11.37 -3.55 3.81
C ALA A 241 -9.98 -4.15 3.55
N TYR A 242 -9.09 -3.36 3.01
CA TYR A 242 -7.67 -3.69 2.88
C TYR A 242 -6.87 -2.59 3.56
N ASP A 243 -6.01 -2.93 4.48
CA ASP A 243 -5.00 -2.25 5.28
C ASP A 243 -5.16 -2.56 6.77
N GLY A 244 -6.39 -2.55 7.32
CA GLY A 244 -6.68 -2.87 8.71
C GLY A 244 -6.25 -1.78 9.70
N THR A 245 -6.31 -0.51 9.29
CA THR A 245 -6.00 0.63 10.15
C THR A 245 -7.11 0.89 11.18
N TYR A 246 -6.92 1.88 12.05
CA TYR A 246 -7.91 2.31 13.05
C TYR A 246 -9.28 2.68 12.43
N LEU A 247 -9.31 3.06 11.16
CA LEU A 247 -10.56 3.43 10.47
C LEU A 247 -11.54 2.25 10.40
N THR A 248 -11.04 1.02 10.35
CA THR A 248 -11.88 -0.18 10.28
C THR A 248 -12.77 -0.40 11.51
N ASP A 249 -12.43 0.20 12.64
CA ASP A 249 -13.24 0.15 13.86
C ASP A 249 -14.14 1.38 14.02
N MET A 250 -14.01 2.40 13.14
CA MET A 250 -14.72 3.70 13.25
C MET A 250 -15.72 3.96 12.11
N ALA A 251 -15.93 3.01 11.20
CA ALA A 251 -16.77 3.20 10.01
C ALA A 251 -18.29 3.04 10.24
N GLY A 252 -18.76 3.04 11.50
CA GLY A 252 -20.16 2.78 11.87
C GLY A 252 -20.48 1.30 12.06
N LEU A 253 -19.78 0.43 11.40
CA LEU A 253 -19.65 -1.01 11.65
C LEU A 253 -18.16 -1.33 11.77
N ARG A 254 -17.82 -2.43 12.45
CA ARG A 254 -16.45 -2.96 12.42
C ARG A 254 -16.25 -3.66 11.09
N LEU A 255 -15.31 -3.17 10.30
CA LEU A 255 -15.04 -3.73 8.98
C LEU A 255 -14.25 -5.04 9.09
N THR A 256 -14.67 -6.06 8.37
CA THR A 256 -13.80 -7.20 8.04
C THR A 256 -12.66 -6.68 7.19
N ALA A 257 -11.44 -7.01 7.55
CA ALA A 257 -10.26 -6.43 6.90
C ALA A 257 -9.12 -7.43 6.75
N VAL A 258 -8.39 -7.31 5.65
CA VAL A 258 -7.00 -7.78 5.59
C VAL A 258 -6.15 -6.75 6.31
N CYS A 259 -5.49 -7.19 7.36
CA CYS A 259 -4.67 -6.35 8.23
C CYS A 259 -3.19 -6.50 7.86
N GLN A 260 -2.54 -5.39 7.56
CA GLN A 260 -1.10 -5.33 7.40
C GLN A 260 -0.44 -5.18 8.79
N ASP A 261 0.72 -5.81 8.98
CA ASP A 261 1.48 -5.72 10.23
C ASP A 261 2.38 -4.49 10.20
N PHE A 262 1.81 -3.33 10.59
CA PHE A 262 2.52 -2.05 10.57
C PHE A 262 3.75 -2.02 11.48
N ASP A 263 3.75 -2.76 12.59
CA ASP A 263 4.91 -2.82 13.50
C ASP A 263 6.05 -3.61 12.86
N ALA A 264 5.76 -4.78 12.28
CA ALA A 264 6.76 -5.56 11.55
C ALA A 264 7.27 -4.82 10.30
N LEU A 265 6.38 -4.17 9.54
CA LEU A 265 6.75 -3.37 8.38
C LEU A 265 7.70 -2.22 8.75
N ALA A 266 7.33 -1.41 9.76
CA ALA A 266 8.13 -0.29 10.21
C ALA A 266 9.48 -0.75 10.81
N GLY A 267 9.46 -1.77 11.67
CA GLY A 267 10.66 -2.32 12.29
C GLY A 267 11.65 -2.86 11.26
N THR A 268 11.17 -3.60 10.25
CA THR A 268 12.00 -4.14 9.17
C THR A 268 12.56 -3.02 8.28
N ALA A 269 11.74 -2.07 7.87
CA ALA A 269 12.19 -0.95 7.02
C ALA A 269 13.27 -0.12 7.72
N VAL A 270 13.10 0.16 9.02
CA VAL A 270 14.09 0.92 9.79
C VAL A 270 15.35 0.10 10.07
N ALA A 271 15.25 -1.22 10.26
CA ALA A 271 16.43 -2.08 10.35
C ALA A 271 17.26 -2.04 9.07
N ARG A 272 16.62 -2.20 7.89
CA ARG A 272 17.29 -2.08 6.58
C ARG A 272 17.90 -0.69 6.36
N MET A 273 17.19 0.37 6.74
CA MET A 273 17.70 1.74 6.68
C MET A 273 18.94 1.94 7.56
N THR A 274 18.91 1.42 8.79
CA THR A 274 20.04 1.51 9.71
C THR A 274 21.25 0.78 9.17
N ASP A 275 21.06 -0.44 8.64
CA ASP A 275 22.11 -1.22 8.01
C ASP A 275 22.76 -0.46 6.82
N ALA A 276 21.92 0.12 5.96
CA ALA A 276 22.41 0.91 4.83
C ALA A 276 23.18 2.16 5.26
N ILE A 277 22.73 2.89 6.29
CA ILE A 277 23.42 4.07 6.84
C ILE A 277 24.76 3.68 7.46
N GLU A 278 24.86 2.52 8.07
CA GLU A 278 26.09 2.02 8.69
C GLU A 278 27.03 1.31 7.70
N GLY A 279 26.62 1.21 6.44
CA GLY A 279 27.41 0.55 5.40
C GLY A 279 27.47 -0.97 5.56
N ARG A 280 26.55 -1.56 6.29
CA ARG A 280 26.43 -3.02 6.39
C ARG A 280 25.79 -3.59 5.11
N PRO A 281 26.13 -4.83 4.73
CA PRO A 281 25.45 -5.46 3.61
C PRO A 281 23.94 -5.55 3.85
N VAL A 282 23.16 -5.13 2.87
CA VAL A 282 21.70 -5.21 2.91
C VAL A 282 21.23 -6.18 1.82
N ASP A 283 20.37 -7.12 2.20
CA ASP A 283 19.74 -8.01 1.23
C ASP A 283 18.77 -7.22 0.35
N SER A 284 18.95 -7.30 -0.94
CA SER A 284 18.09 -6.64 -1.95
C SER A 284 16.94 -7.53 -2.44
N ALA A 285 16.83 -8.75 -1.93
CA ALA A 285 15.74 -9.67 -2.33
C ALA A 285 14.35 -9.19 -1.91
N GLY A 286 14.28 -8.21 -1.01
CA GLY A 286 13.05 -7.67 -0.46
C GLY A 286 12.51 -8.49 0.73
N ASP A 287 12.01 -7.79 1.72
CA ASP A 287 11.34 -8.39 2.88
C ASP A 287 9.83 -8.37 2.65
N VAL A 288 9.21 -9.55 2.68
CA VAL A 288 7.76 -9.71 2.50
C VAL A 288 7.13 -10.07 3.85
N ILE A 289 6.31 -9.19 4.39
CA ILE A 289 5.66 -9.34 5.68
C ILE A 289 4.27 -9.95 5.49
N PRO A 290 3.94 -11.05 6.17
CA PRO A 290 2.62 -11.66 6.09
C PRO A 290 1.52 -10.72 6.52
N VAL A 291 0.33 -10.88 5.91
CA VAL A 291 -0.89 -10.19 6.31
C VAL A 291 -1.83 -11.17 7.01
N SER A 292 -2.83 -10.66 7.71
CA SER A 292 -3.84 -11.47 8.39
C SER A 292 -5.25 -11.02 8.04
N LEU A 293 -6.22 -11.93 8.09
CA LEU A 293 -7.63 -11.61 7.95
C LEU A 293 -8.28 -11.45 9.33
N ARG A 294 -8.94 -10.34 9.54
CA ARG A 294 -9.77 -10.06 10.71
C ARG A 294 -11.23 -9.99 10.28
N GLU A 295 -11.99 -11.03 10.58
CA GLU A 295 -13.43 -11.02 10.33
C GLU A 295 -14.17 -10.18 11.39
N ALA A 296 -15.18 -9.43 10.93
CA ALA A 296 -15.98 -8.55 11.78
C ALA A 296 -17.44 -8.47 11.28
N ASP A 297 -18.08 -7.29 11.37
CA ASP A 297 -19.52 -7.14 11.19
C ASP A 297 -19.95 -7.04 9.71
N THR A 298 -19.02 -6.85 8.78
CA THR A 298 -19.32 -6.51 7.37
C THR A 298 -19.25 -7.69 6.41
N THR A 299 -19.04 -8.91 6.89
CA THR A 299 -19.10 -10.14 6.08
C THR A 299 -20.05 -11.16 6.71
N ARG A 300 -20.63 -12.01 5.87
CA ARG A 300 -21.47 -13.14 6.32
C ARG A 300 -20.59 -14.15 7.08
N ARG A 301 -21.21 -14.92 7.92
CA ARG A 301 -20.58 -16.05 8.64
C ARG A 301 -21.10 -17.37 8.10
#